data_7f6132e49b12ed32e4d33b443d4b243c
#
_entry.id   7f6132e49b12ed32e4d33b443d4b243c
#
_cell.length_a   1.000
_cell.length_b   1.000
_cell.length_c   1.000
_cell.angle_alpha   90.00
_cell.angle_beta   90.00
_cell.angle_gamma   90.00
#
_symmetry.space_group_name_H-M   'P 1'
#
loop_
_entity.id
_entity.type
_entity.pdbx_description
1 polymer ?
#
loop_
_entity_poly.entity_id
_entity_poly.type
_entity_poly.pdbx_seq_one_letter_code
_entity_poly.pdbx_strand_id
1 'polypeptide(L)' 'MTKSSRAFEIFHRTWWQKDPSSPDGRCPGVGRAIRIGWAATETEAREMCHQWNLTHAPGHLSDKAEYWAA' A
#
# COMPACT_ATOMS: atom_id res chain seq x y z
N MET A 1 -6.21 8.47 -29.74
CA MET A 1 -5.22 8.20 -28.70
C MET A 1 -5.79 7.26 -27.65
N THR A 2 -5.04 6.27 -27.29
CA THR A 2 -5.50 5.31 -26.29
C THR A 2 -5.37 5.91 -24.89
N LYS A 3 -6.47 5.88 -24.16
CA LYS A 3 -6.46 6.35 -22.78
C LYS A 3 -5.72 5.33 -21.90
N SER A 4 -4.81 5.81 -21.08
CA SER A 4 -4.08 4.94 -20.19
C SER A 4 -5.01 4.34 -19.14
N SER A 5 -4.90 3.03 -18.90
CA SER A 5 -5.58 2.38 -17.79
C SER A 5 -4.78 2.47 -16.50
N ARG A 6 -3.68 3.23 -16.51
CA ARG A 6 -2.76 3.36 -15.37
C ARG A 6 -2.90 4.74 -14.72
N ALA A 7 -4.12 5.15 -14.45
CA ALA A 7 -4.38 6.44 -13.83
C ALA A 7 -3.97 6.45 -12.36
N PHE A 8 -4.04 5.31 -11.70
CA PHE A 8 -3.68 5.17 -10.29
C PHE A 8 -2.76 3.97 -10.12
N GLU A 9 -1.73 4.14 -9.32
CA GLU A 9 -0.84 3.06 -8.93
C GLU A 9 -1.28 2.50 -7.60
N ILE A 10 -1.37 1.18 -7.52
CA ILE A 10 -1.72 0.47 -6.30
C ILE A 10 -0.44 -0.14 -5.76
N PHE A 11 -0.17 0.09 -4.51
CA PHE A 11 1.04 -0.41 -3.87
C PHE A 11 0.75 -0.81 -2.44
N HIS A 12 1.64 -1.59 -1.84
CA HIS A 12 1.59 -1.88 -0.42
C HIS A 12 2.91 -1.50 0.23
N ARG A 13 2.85 -1.18 1.51
CA ARG A 13 4.05 -0.86 2.29
C ARG A 13 3.76 -1.06 3.76
N THR A 14 4.82 -1.30 4.52
CA THR A 14 4.72 -1.36 5.97
C THR A 14 4.76 0.05 6.54
N TRP A 15 4.20 0.19 7.73
CA TRP A 15 4.21 1.45 8.47
C TRP A 15 5.12 1.38 9.68
N TRP A 16 6.17 0.55 9.58
CA TRP A 16 7.20 0.44 10.60
C TRP A 16 8.58 0.34 9.96
N GLN A 17 9.61 0.68 10.73
CA GLN A 17 11.01 0.55 10.33
C GLN A 17 11.74 -0.21 11.40
N LYS A 18 12.86 -0.84 11.02
CA LYS A 18 13.74 -1.48 12.00
C LYS A 18 14.40 -0.42 12.86
N ASP A 19 14.35 -0.63 14.16
CA ASP A 19 14.98 0.28 15.12
C ASP A 19 15.55 -0.55 16.27
N PRO A 20 16.87 -0.77 16.29
CA PRO A 20 17.51 -1.58 17.34
C PRO A 20 17.33 -0.99 18.74
N SER A 21 17.05 0.31 18.85
CA SER A 21 16.85 0.95 20.14
C SER A 21 15.44 0.79 20.70
N SER A 22 14.51 0.29 19.89
CA SER A 22 13.14 0.01 20.33
C SER A 22 13.05 -1.33 21.03
N PRO A 23 12.15 -1.48 22.02
CA PRO A 23 12.00 -2.74 22.74
C PRO A 23 11.68 -3.95 21.86
N ASP A 24 10.92 -3.74 20.79
CA ASP A 24 10.53 -4.78 19.84
C ASP A 24 11.32 -4.72 18.53
N GLY A 25 12.31 -3.83 18.44
CA GLY A 25 13.11 -3.66 17.24
C GLY A 25 12.41 -2.90 16.12
N ARG A 26 11.29 -2.24 16.40
CA ARG A 26 10.48 -1.53 15.42
C ARG A 26 10.07 -0.15 15.91
N CYS A 27 9.97 0.78 15.01
CA CYS A 27 9.39 2.10 15.28
C CYS A 27 8.44 2.50 14.16
N PRO A 28 7.47 3.39 14.41
CA PRO A 28 6.60 3.90 13.34
C PRO A 28 7.42 4.58 12.25
N GLY A 29 7.07 4.31 10.99
CA GLY A 29 7.75 4.90 9.86
C GLY A 29 7.17 4.36 8.55
N VAL A 30 7.54 4.99 7.45
CA VAL A 30 7.04 4.60 6.14
C VAL A 30 8.04 3.64 5.50
N GLY A 31 7.61 2.40 5.26
CA GLY A 31 8.40 1.42 4.57
C GLY A 31 8.42 1.62 3.07
N ARG A 32 9.18 0.80 2.37
CA ARG A 32 9.30 0.85 0.93
C ARG A 32 7.99 0.46 0.27
N ALA A 33 7.51 1.27 -0.68
CA ALA A 33 6.33 0.96 -1.45
C ALA A 33 6.65 -0.10 -2.51
N ILE A 34 5.82 -1.14 -2.57
CA ILE A 34 5.96 -2.21 -3.55
C ILE A 34 4.68 -2.22 -4.38
N ARG A 35 4.82 -2.00 -5.69
CA ARG A 35 3.66 -1.93 -6.57
C ARG A 35 2.95 -3.26 -6.67
N ILE A 36 1.61 -3.19 -6.53
CA ILE A 36 0.72 -4.34 -6.71
C ILE A 36 0.17 -4.33 -8.13
N GLY A 37 -0.23 -3.15 -8.63
CA GLY A 37 -0.83 -3.04 -9.94
C GLY A 37 -1.28 -1.62 -10.24
N TRP A 38 -2.23 -1.50 -11.15
CA TRP A 38 -2.73 -0.22 -11.65
C TRP A 38 -4.25 -0.25 -11.72
N ALA A 39 -4.86 0.92 -11.63
CA ALA A 39 -6.30 1.06 -11.81
C ALA A 39 -6.58 2.25 -12.72
N ALA A 40 -7.68 2.19 -13.45
CA ALA A 40 -8.09 3.25 -14.37
C ALA A 40 -8.86 4.36 -13.65
N THR A 41 -9.55 4.03 -12.57
CA THR A 41 -10.37 4.99 -11.83
C THR A 41 -10.06 4.90 -10.33
N GLU A 42 -10.42 5.96 -9.59
CA GLU A 42 -10.23 5.98 -8.15
C GLU A 42 -11.09 4.93 -7.46
N THR A 43 -12.32 4.73 -7.92
CA THR A 43 -13.22 3.72 -7.36
C THR A 43 -12.59 2.34 -7.46
N GLU A 44 -12.03 2.02 -8.62
CA GLU A 44 -11.34 0.75 -8.85
C GLU A 44 -10.11 0.63 -7.96
N ALA A 45 -9.35 1.72 -7.82
CA ALA A 45 -8.17 1.74 -6.95
C ALA A 45 -8.52 1.45 -5.50
N ARG A 46 -9.59 2.08 -5.00
CA ARG A 46 -10.07 1.84 -3.64
C ARG A 46 -10.49 0.40 -3.44
N GLU A 47 -11.20 -0.16 -4.42
CA GLU A 47 -11.65 -1.54 -4.36
C GLU A 47 -10.47 -2.50 -4.31
N MET A 48 -9.47 -2.29 -5.13
CA MET A 48 -8.27 -3.12 -5.14
C MET A 48 -7.56 -3.09 -3.78
N CYS A 49 -7.42 -1.89 -3.21
CA CYS A 49 -6.81 -1.75 -1.89
C CYS A 49 -7.64 -2.46 -0.82
N HIS A 50 -8.95 -2.30 -0.87
CA HIS A 50 -9.86 -2.91 0.09
C HIS A 50 -9.77 -4.44 0.05
N GLN A 51 -9.81 -5.01 -1.14
CA GLN A 51 -9.71 -6.45 -1.33
C GLN A 51 -8.36 -6.98 -0.84
N TRP A 52 -7.28 -6.30 -1.17
CA TRP A 52 -5.95 -6.69 -0.73
C TRP A 52 -5.86 -6.69 0.80
N ASN A 53 -6.36 -5.62 1.43
CA ASN A 53 -6.33 -5.50 2.88
C ASN A 53 -7.18 -6.56 3.57
N LEU A 54 -8.32 -6.91 2.99
CA LEU A 54 -9.18 -7.98 3.52
C LEU A 54 -8.47 -9.33 3.52
N THR A 55 -7.75 -9.64 2.46
CA THR A 55 -7.06 -10.93 2.34
C THR A 55 -5.77 -11.00 3.13
N HIS A 56 -5.15 -9.86 3.42
CA HIS A 56 -3.88 -9.82 4.14
C HIS A 56 -4.04 -9.40 5.60
N ALA A 57 -5.23 -8.97 5.99
CA ALA A 57 -5.60 -8.60 7.36
C ALA A 57 -4.51 -7.79 8.07
N PRO A 58 -4.09 -6.64 7.53
CA PRO A 58 -3.01 -5.87 8.12
C PRO A 58 -3.39 -5.36 9.51
N GLY A 59 -2.46 -5.49 10.43
CA GLY A 59 -2.60 -4.92 11.76
C GLY A 59 -2.08 -3.49 11.79
N HIS A 60 -1.96 -2.95 12.99
CA HIS A 60 -1.32 -1.65 13.18
C HIS A 60 0.14 -1.76 12.78
N LEU A 61 0.64 -0.85 11.97
CA LEU A 61 2.00 -0.82 11.44
C LEU A 61 2.36 -1.96 10.49
N SER A 62 1.39 -2.80 10.12
CA SER A 62 1.62 -3.87 9.16
C SER A 62 1.50 -3.37 7.72
N ASP A 63 1.79 -4.28 6.77
CA ASP A 63 1.62 -4.01 5.35
C ASP A 63 0.17 -3.60 5.03
N LYS A 64 0.01 -2.52 4.29
CA LYS A 64 -1.30 -2.04 3.86
C LYS A 64 -1.24 -1.66 2.39
N ALA A 65 -2.31 -1.96 1.67
CA ALA A 65 -2.45 -1.50 0.30
C ALA A 65 -2.97 -0.07 0.28
N GLU A 66 -2.40 0.73 -0.60
CA GLU A 66 -2.75 2.13 -0.79
C GLU A 66 -2.69 2.45 -2.27
N TYR A 67 -3.17 3.62 -2.65
CA TYR A 67 -3.07 4.07 -4.02
C TYR A 67 -2.76 5.56 -4.08
N TRP A 68 -2.19 5.97 -5.18
CA TRP A 68 -1.99 7.39 -5.49
C TRP A 68 -2.14 7.60 -6.99
N ALA A 69 -2.31 8.85 -7.39
CA ALA A 69 -2.37 9.19 -8.80
C ALA A 69 -1.00 8.91 -9.45
N ALA A 70 -1.07 8.17 -10.53
CA ALA A 70 0.15 7.80 -11.26
C ALA A 70 0.75 8.98 -12.00
#